data_1ebdd87aa8df3120b4576e3ca5604d06
#
_entry.id   1ebdd87aa8df3120b4576e3ca5604d06
#
_cell.length_a   1.000
_cell.length_b   1.000
_cell.length_c   1.000
_cell.angle_alpha   90.00
_cell.angle_beta   90.00
_cell.angle_gamma   90.00
#
_symmetry.space_group_name_H-M   'P 1'
#
loop_
_entity.id
_entity.type
_entity.pdbx_description
1 polymer ?
#
loop_
_entity_poly.entity_id
_entity_poly.type
_entity_poly.pdbx_seq_one_letter_code
_entity_poly.pdbx_strand_id
1 'polypeptide(L)'
;IFPAQCLNAGDSFFACEEKNSENAPGRLYVGVFASALPSHATAQIRVVSALLQSVKSIPVTDEKQRDPYWTSMIYFNSIRELGHAATLIRADIQEYLFALHHRKKISPGEKRFIYNDRELTSRINSSQITDILEELQKEYPKEKYPIDVCLATNMISVGVDIPRLGLMTVIGQPKTTSEYIQATSRVGRSKKGPGLVFTIYNCSKPRDRSHFEHFQEYHSKIYSKVEPTSVTPFSPPARERALHAILVGLIRFYSEQNRELPTPFPTKEIIQKVKDIIFQRVSEIDNEEMQKAIEMLERRLEQWQRNLPIIYGSFTQTENLPLMYPAGTNPPEHIKSRAWATPRSEEHT
;
A
#
# COMPACT_ATOMS: atom_id res chain seq x y z
N ILE A 1 -1.42 -17.99 10.81
CA ILE A 1 -2.35 -19.10 10.53
C ILE A 1 -3.35 -18.56 9.53
N PHE A 2 -3.25 -19.02 8.30
CA PHE A 2 -4.18 -18.63 7.25
C PHE A 2 -5.46 -19.47 7.36
N PRO A 3 -6.63 -18.91 7.01
CA PRO A 3 -7.83 -19.72 6.90
C PRO A 3 -7.58 -20.87 5.92
N ALA A 4 -8.17 -22.02 6.19
CA ALA A 4 -8.11 -23.16 5.28
C ALA A 4 -8.56 -22.71 3.89
N GLN A 5 -7.82 -23.11 2.86
CA GLN A 5 -8.21 -22.82 1.49
C GLN A 5 -9.53 -23.54 1.19
N CYS A 6 -10.52 -22.77 0.76
CA CYS A 6 -11.84 -23.26 0.43
C CYS A 6 -12.01 -23.34 -1.08
N LEU A 7 -12.92 -24.19 -1.55
CA LEU A 7 -13.20 -24.34 -2.98
C LEU A 7 -13.81 -23.08 -3.59
N ASN A 8 -14.57 -22.32 -2.80
CA ASN A 8 -15.21 -21.07 -3.20
C ASN A 8 -14.67 -19.87 -2.41
N ALA A 9 -14.61 -18.72 -3.04
CA ALA A 9 -14.15 -17.48 -2.40
C ALA A 9 -14.98 -17.08 -1.18
N GLY A 10 -16.28 -17.39 -1.19
CA GLY A 10 -17.21 -17.06 -0.12
C GLY A 10 -17.36 -18.10 0.99
N ASP A 11 -16.54 -19.16 0.98
CA ASP A 11 -16.70 -20.30 1.90
C ASP A 11 -15.57 -20.40 2.94
N SER A 12 -14.87 -19.30 3.21
CA SER A 12 -13.86 -19.29 4.27
C SER A 12 -14.42 -18.70 5.57
N PHE A 13 -13.88 -19.12 6.70
CA PHE A 13 -14.29 -18.62 8.01
C PHE A 13 -14.20 -17.08 8.14
N PHE A 14 -13.19 -16.48 7.53
CA PHE A 14 -12.95 -15.02 7.58
C PHE A 14 -13.50 -14.24 6.39
N ALA A 15 -13.97 -14.91 5.35
CA ALA A 15 -14.49 -14.30 4.14
C ALA A 15 -15.71 -15.08 3.65
N CYS A 16 -16.75 -15.11 4.47
CA CYS A 16 -18.03 -15.72 4.12
C CYS A 16 -18.84 -14.77 3.25
N GLU A 17 -19.33 -15.24 2.10
CA GLU A 17 -20.31 -14.50 1.32
C GLU A 17 -21.64 -14.47 2.07
N GLU A 18 -22.21 -13.28 2.20
CA GLU A 18 -23.57 -13.11 2.67
C GLU A 18 -24.52 -13.60 1.56
N LYS A 19 -25.15 -14.77 1.78
CA LYS A 19 -26.00 -15.42 0.77
C LYS A 19 -27.28 -14.64 0.40
N ASN A 20 -27.62 -13.58 1.15
CA ASN A 20 -28.73 -12.68 0.88
C ASN A 20 -28.23 -11.38 0.26
N SER A 21 -28.03 -11.40 -1.05
CA SER A 21 -27.47 -10.31 -1.84
C SER A 21 -28.36 -9.05 -1.96
N GLU A 22 -29.62 -9.09 -1.54
CA GLU A 22 -30.54 -7.95 -1.65
C GLU A 22 -30.09 -6.73 -0.83
N ASN A 23 -29.33 -6.93 0.24
CA ASN A 23 -28.83 -5.86 1.11
C ASN A 23 -27.34 -5.55 0.98
N ALA A 24 -26.60 -6.29 0.16
CA ALA A 24 -25.15 -6.12 -0.02
C ALA A 24 -24.78 -6.36 -1.49
N PRO A 25 -24.77 -5.30 -2.33
CA PRO A 25 -24.58 -5.42 -3.77
C PRO A 25 -23.18 -5.92 -4.19
N GLY A 26 -22.24 -6.05 -3.27
CA GLY A 26 -20.92 -6.63 -3.50
C GLY A 26 -20.03 -5.80 -4.44
N ARG A 27 -19.10 -6.49 -5.11
CA ARG A 27 -18.19 -5.88 -6.09
C ARG A 27 -18.25 -6.62 -7.42
N LEU A 28 -18.28 -5.84 -8.49
CA LEU A 28 -18.16 -6.35 -9.86
C LEU A 28 -16.74 -6.07 -10.36
N TYR A 29 -16.03 -7.11 -10.73
CA TYR A 29 -14.70 -7.02 -11.33
C TYR A 29 -14.77 -7.11 -12.84
N VAL A 30 -14.06 -6.21 -13.53
CA VAL A 30 -14.00 -6.13 -14.99
C VAL A 30 -12.54 -6.11 -15.42
N GLY A 31 -12.12 -7.10 -16.20
CA GLY A 31 -10.79 -7.15 -16.80
C GLY A 31 -10.77 -6.49 -18.18
N VAL A 32 -9.84 -5.56 -18.38
CA VAL A 32 -9.62 -4.92 -19.69
C VAL A 32 -8.24 -5.27 -20.21
N PHE A 33 -8.18 -5.92 -21.39
CA PHE A 33 -6.94 -6.28 -22.05
C PHE A 33 -6.92 -5.69 -23.47
N ALA A 34 -6.29 -4.53 -23.60
CA ALA A 34 -6.36 -3.72 -24.81
C ALA A 34 -5.21 -4.03 -25.78
N SER A 35 -5.08 -5.29 -26.22
CA SER A 35 -4.01 -5.75 -27.11
C SER A 35 -4.00 -5.08 -28.50
N ALA A 36 -5.15 -4.60 -28.97
CA ALA A 36 -5.27 -3.89 -30.24
C ALA A 36 -4.88 -2.40 -30.17
N LEU A 37 -4.58 -1.87 -28.99
CA LEU A 37 -4.16 -0.48 -28.84
C LEU A 37 -2.64 -0.34 -28.92
N PRO A 38 -2.13 0.80 -29.42
CA PRO A 38 -0.69 0.99 -29.65
C PRO A 38 0.14 1.00 -28.38
N SER A 39 -0.45 1.36 -27.24
CA SER A 39 0.26 1.38 -25.97
C SER A 39 -0.66 1.18 -24.76
N HIS A 40 -0.08 0.78 -23.64
CA HIS A 40 -0.80 0.69 -22.37
C HIS A 40 -1.29 2.06 -21.87
N ALA A 41 -0.55 3.14 -22.15
CA ALA A 41 -0.99 4.51 -21.87
C ALA A 41 -2.26 4.86 -22.66
N THR A 42 -2.34 4.51 -23.95
CA THR A 42 -3.55 4.70 -24.75
C THR A 42 -4.75 3.93 -24.19
N ALA A 43 -4.51 2.72 -23.65
CA ALA A 43 -5.56 1.96 -22.98
C ALA A 43 -6.07 2.67 -21.72
N GLN A 44 -5.15 3.17 -20.89
CA GLN A 44 -5.50 3.95 -19.70
C GLN A 44 -6.33 5.19 -20.06
N ILE A 45 -5.86 6.00 -21.02
CA ILE A 45 -6.56 7.20 -21.48
C ILE A 45 -8.00 6.87 -21.91
N ARG A 46 -8.16 5.86 -22.75
CA ARG A 46 -9.49 5.50 -23.29
C ARG A 46 -10.42 4.94 -22.24
N VAL A 47 -9.94 4.03 -21.39
CA VAL A 47 -10.77 3.39 -20.36
C VAL A 47 -11.15 4.39 -19.28
N VAL A 48 -10.21 5.14 -18.75
CA VAL A 48 -10.48 6.13 -17.68
C VAL A 48 -11.42 7.22 -18.19
N SER A 49 -11.20 7.74 -19.41
CA SER A 49 -12.12 8.73 -20.00
C SER A 49 -13.53 8.18 -20.22
N ALA A 50 -13.64 6.93 -20.66
CA ALA A 50 -14.94 6.28 -20.85
C ALA A 50 -15.67 6.11 -19.52
N LEU A 51 -14.97 5.66 -18.47
CA LEU A 51 -15.54 5.51 -17.13
C LEU A 51 -16.00 6.85 -16.55
N LEU A 52 -15.17 7.88 -16.61
CA LEU A 52 -15.51 9.23 -16.15
C LEU A 52 -16.75 9.76 -16.89
N GLN A 53 -16.78 9.65 -18.22
CA GLN A 53 -17.90 10.15 -19.01
C GLN A 53 -19.18 9.35 -18.75
N SER A 54 -19.08 8.02 -18.57
CA SER A 54 -20.25 7.15 -18.37
C SER A 54 -21.06 7.54 -17.13
N VAL A 55 -20.42 8.01 -16.08
CA VAL A 55 -21.11 8.46 -14.86
C VAL A 55 -22.12 9.60 -15.17
N LYS A 56 -21.80 10.47 -16.11
CA LYS A 56 -22.72 11.54 -16.56
C LYS A 56 -23.72 11.09 -17.61
N SER A 57 -23.33 10.15 -18.47
CA SER A 57 -24.15 9.74 -19.64
C SER A 57 -25.19 8.67 -19.30
N ILE A 58 -25.00 7.91 -18.21
CA ILE A 58 -26.01 6.90 -17.79
C ILE A 58 -27.23 7.60 -17.23
N PRO A 59 -28.45 7.28 -17.72
CA PRO A 59 -29.68 7.84 -17.17
C PRO A 59 -29.84 7.41 -15.69
N VAL A 60 -30.20 8.38 -14.85
CA VAL A 60 -30.51 8.15 -13.43
C VAL A 60 -31.81 8.89 -13.09
N THR A 61 -32.54 8.38 -12.12
CA THR A 61 -33.77 9.04 -11.62
C THR A 61 -33.47 10.14 -10.60
N ASP A 62 -32.34 10.00 -9.88
CA ASP A 62 -31.83 10.98 -8.92
C ASP A 62 -30.32 11.16 -9.13
N GLU A 63 -29.87 12.38 -9.24
CA GLU A 63 -28.44 12.72 -9.41
C GLU A 63 -27.55 12.17 -8.28
N LYS A 64 -28.08 11.94 -7.08
CA LYS A 64 -27.38 11.28 -5.95
C LYS A 64 -26.95 9.84 -6.25
N GLN A 65 -27.61 9.17 -7.19
CA GLN A 65 -27.24 7.80 -7.60
C GLN A 65 -25.87 7.78 -8.30
N ARG A 66 -25.37 8.91 -8.79
CA ARG A 66 -24.06 9.07 -9.39
C ARG A 66 -22.93 9.15 -8.37
N ASP A 67 -23.23 9.56 -7.12
CA ASP A 67 -22.23 9.85 -6.09
C ASP A 67 -21.24 8.71 -5.87
N PRO A 68 -21.63 7.42 -5.74
CA PRO A 68 -20.68 6.33 -5.53
C PRO A 68 -19.65 6.21 -6.66
N TYR A 69 -20.00 6.60 -7.87
CA TYR A 69 -19.18 6.46 -9.07
C TYR A 69 -18.56 7.77 -9.55
N TRP A 70 -18.87 8.88 -8.86
CA TRP A 70 -18.36 10.20 -9.25
C TRP A 70 -16.87 10.33 -9.16
N THR A 71 -16.30 9.89 -8.03
CA THR A 71 -14.85 9.88 -7.80
C THR A 71 -14.26 8.58 -8.34
N SER A 72 -13.38 8.68 -9.33
CA SER A 72 -12.62 7.52 -9.84
C SER A 72 -11.35 7.36 -9.01
N MET A 73 -11.28 6.30 -8.21
CA MET A 73 -10.03 5.88 -7.56
C MET A 73 -9.16 5.14 -8.58
N ILE A 74 -7.90 5.56 -8.77
CA ILE A 74 -6.99 4.88 -9.69
C ILE A 74 -5.77 4.38 -8.90
N TYR A 75 -5.63 3.07 -8.83
CA TYR A 75 -4.57 2.39 -8.10
C TYR A 75 -3.40 2.02 -8.99
N PHE A 76 -2.19 2.29 -8.53
CA PHE A 76 -0.92 1.99 -9.20
C PHE A 76 -0.02 1.12 -8.34
N ASN A 77 0.71 0.22 -8.98
CA ASN A 77 1.66 -0.68 -8.31
C ASN A 77 2.96 0.01 -7.89
N SER A 78 3.21 1.21 -8.39
CA SER A 78 4.41 1.98 -8.04
C SER A 78 4.18 3.49 -8.16
N ILE A 79 4.92 4.25 -7.36
CA ILE A 79 4.94 5.72 -7.41
C ILE A 79 5.41 6.24 -8.78
N ARG A 80 6.30 5.50 -9.46
CA ARG A 80 6.78 5.88 -10.79
C ARG A 80 5.68 5.79 -11.85
N GLU A 81 4.89 4.71 -11.83
CA GLU A 81 3.74 4.55 -12.74
C GLU A 81 2.68 5.63 -12.47
N LEU A 82 2.42 5.93 -11.20
CA LEU A 82 1.50 6.99 -10.80
C LEU A 82 1.97 8.37 -11.28
N GLY A 83 3.25 8.72 -11.13
CA GLY A 83 3.78 10.01 -11.58
C GLY A 83 3.60 10.22 -13.09
N HIS A 84 3.79 9.17 -13.89
CA HIS A 84 3.50 9.22 -15.32
C HIS A 84 1.99 9.41 -15.59
N ALA A 85 1.15 8.69 -14.88
CA ALA A 85 -0.30 8.78 -15.04
C ALA A 85 -0.88 10.14 -14.61
N ALA A 86 -0.29 10.80 -13.62
CA ALA A 86 -0.70 12.15 -13.24
C ALA A 86 -0.59 13.15 -14.41
N THR A 87 0.45 13.01 -15.23
CA THR A 87 0.60 13.79 -16.47
C THR A 87 -0.49 13.44 -17.49
N LEU A 88 -0.77 12.12 -17.68
CA LEU A 88 -1.82 11.67 -18.59
C LEU A 88 -3.20 12.23 -18.19
N ILE A 89 -3.51 12.28 -16.90
CA ILE A 89 -4.81 12.77 -16.41
C ILE A 89 -5.00 14.25 -16.70
N ARG A 90 -3.96 15.04 -16.49
CA ARG A 90 -4.03 16.50 -16.65
C ARG A 90 -3.99 16.96 -18.10
N ALA A 91 -3.38 16.18 -18.98
CA ALA A 91 -3.26 16.50 -20.40
C ALA A 91 -4.14 15.59 -21.27
N ASP A 92 -3.69 14.35 -21.49
CA ASP A 92 -4.23 13.46 -22.51
C ASP A 92 -5.68 13.04 -22.23
N ILE A 93 -6.04 12.76 -20.97
CA ILE A 93 -7.40 12.35 -20.59
C ILE A 93 -8.36 13.53 -20.74
N GLN A 94 -7.97 14.74 -20.39
CA GLN A 94 -8.76 15.95 -20.61
C GLN A 94 -9.02 16.17 -22.12
N GLU A 95 -7.97 16.09 -22.92
CA GLU A 95 -8.09 16.24 -24.37
C GLU A 95 -8.97 15.14 -24.98
N TYR A 96 -8.78 13.89 -24.54
CA TYR A 96 -9.59 12.78 -25.04
C TYR A 96 -11.06 12.88 -24.62
N LEU A 97 -11.38 13.37 -23.42
CA LEU A 97 -12.75 13.68 -22.99
C LEU A 97 -13.37 14.71 -23.93
N PHE A 98 -12.64 15.78 -24.25
CA PHE A 98 -13.12 16.80 -25.18
C PHE A 98 -13.39 16.22 -26.57
N ALA A 99 -12.47 15.43 -27.12
CA ALA A 99 -12.66 14.73 -28.40
C ALA A 99 -13.86 13.75 -28.35
N LEU A 100 -14.06 13.06 -27.21
CA LEU A 100 -15.18 12.14 -27.00
C LEU A 100 -16.52 12.90 -27.00
N HIS A 101 -16.57 14.07 -26.37
CA HIS A 101 -17.76 14.92 -26.36
C HIS A 101 -18.19 15.33 -27.78
N HIS A 102 -17.24 15.70 -28.62
CA HIS A 102 -17.52 16.05 -30.01
C HIS A 102 -17.94 14.82 -30.82
N ARG A 103 -17.18 13.75 -30.76
CA ARG A 103 -17.43 12.52 -31.52
C ARG A 103 -18.79 11.87 -31.20
N LYS A 104 -19.17 11.88 -29.91
CA LYS A 104 -20.43 11.29 -29.44
C LYS A 104 -21.58 12.29 -29.40
N LYS A 105 -21.35 13.55 -29.78
CA LYS A 105 -22.35 14.64 -29.72
C LYS A 105 -23.03 14.76 -28.37
N ILE A 106 -22.22 14.70 -27.29
CA ILE A 106 -22.71 14.73 -25.92
C ILE A 106 -23.27 16.11 -25.60
N SER A 107 -24.46 16.15 -25.01
CA SER A 107 -25.13 17.39 -24.61
C SER A 107 -24.31 18.19 -23.60
N PRO A 108 -24.33 19.53 -23.63
CA PRO A 108 -23.49 20.35 -22.72
C PRO A 108 -23.62 20.02 -21.24
N GLY A 109 -24.83 19.70 -20.76
CA GLY A 109 -25.10 19.32 -19.37
C GLY A 109 -24.61 17.93 -18.97
N GLU A 110 -24.34 17.08 -19.95
CA GLU A 110 -23.86 15.70 -19.73
C GLU A 110 -22.35 15.55 -19.90
N LYS A 111 -21.65 16.63 -20.27
CA LYS A 111 -20.19 16.60 -20.43
C LYS A 111 -19.50 16.44 -19.09
N ARG A 112 -18.54 15.53 -19.03
CA ARG A 112 -17.69 15.33 -17.87
C ARG A 112 -16.34 16.01 -18.07
N PHE A 113 -15.87 16.72 -17.06
CA PHE A 113 -14.55 17.32 -17.00
C PHE A 113 -13.87 16.93 -15.69
N ILE A 114 -12.55 17.04 -15.63
CA ILE A 114 -11.77 16.84 -14.41
C ILE A 114 -11.35 18.22 -13.91
N TYR A 115 -11.91 18.64 -12.78
CA TYR A 115 -11.59 19.93 -12.13
C TYR A 115 -10.76 19.72 -10.86
N ASN A 116 -10.91 18.56 -10.21
CA ASN A 116 -10.30 18.28 -8.92
C ASN A 116 -9.65 16.89 -8.95
N ASP A 117 -8.32 16.85 -9.12
CA ASP A 117 -7.52 15.64 -9.00
C ASP A 117 -6.68 15.68 -7.72
N ARG A 118 -6.53 14.54 -7.05
CA ARG A 118 -5.72 14.37 -5.84
C ARG A 118 -4.83 13.15 -5.95
N GLU A 119 -3.76 13.16 -5.17
CA GLU A 119 -2.81 12.06 -5.04
C GLU A 119 -2.76 11.57 -3.59
N LEU A 120 -2.80 10.25 -3.38
CA LEU A 120 -2.60 9.59 -2.08
C LEU A 120 -1.39 8.65 -2.18
N THR A 121 -0.22 9.18 -1.85
CA THR A 121 1.05 8.46 -1.91
C THR A 121 1.92 8.80 -0.71
N SER A 122 2.98 8.03 -0.51
CA SER A 122 3.99 8.29 0.53
C SER A 122 4.80 9.58 0.34
N ARG A 123 4.60 10.31 -0.78
CA ARG A 123 5.23 11.62 -1.01
C ARG A 123 4.52 12.74 -0.29
N ILE A 124 3.28 12.51 0.12
CA ILE A 124 2.41 13.54 0.71
C ILE A 124 2.60 13.53 2.23
N ASN A 125 2.64 14.72 2.83
CA ASN A 125 2.73 14.87 4.27
C ASN A 125 1.45 14.37 4.97
N SER A 126 1.60 13.82 6.18
CA SER A 126 0.48 13.26 6.94
C SER A 126 -0.70 14.24 7.16
N SER A 127 -0.42 15.54 7.34
CA SER A 127 -1.47 16.57 7.44
C SER A 127 -2.30 16.69 6.15
N GLN A 128 -1.66 16.68 5.00
CA GLN A 128 -2.33 16.75 3.70
C GLN A 128 -3.16 15.50 3.39
N ILE A 129 -2.74 14.33 3.91
CA ILE A 129 -3.52 13.10 3.77
C ILE A 129 -4.88 13.27 4.46
N THR A 130 -4.91 13.83 5.67
CA THR A 130 -6.15 14.09 6.39
C THR A 130 -7.09 15.00 5.59
N ASP A 131 -6.57 16.09 5.02
CA ASP A 131 -7.34 17.02 4.21
C ASP A 131 -7.94 16.34 2.96
N ILE A 132 -7.16 15.48 2.29
CA ILE A 132 -7.63 14.71 1.12
C ILE A 132 -8.71 13.71 1.53
N LEU A 133 -8.58 13.05 2.68
CA LEU A 133 -9.59 12.12 3.18
C LEU A 133 -10.90 12.84 3.50
N GLU A 134 -10.85 14.05 4.05
CA GLU A 134 -12.03 14.88 4.26
C GLU A 134 -12.65 15.33 2.92
N GLU A 135 -11.82 15.73 1.94
CA GLU A 135 -12.32 16.04 0.60
C GLU A 135 -12.98 14.83 -0.10
N LEU A 136 -12.45 13.61 0.11
CA LEU A 136 -13.04 12.37 -0.42
C LEU A 136 -14.42 12.05 0.17
N GLN A 137 -14.78 12.60 1.32
CA GLN A 137 -16.11 12.45 1.91
C GLN A 137 -17.18 13.35 1.28
N LYS A 138 -16.79 14.39 0.52
CA LYS A 138 -17.71 15.31 -0.15
C LYS A 138 -18.57 14.58 -1.17
N GLU A 139 -19.89 14.61 -1.00
CA GLU A 139 -20.85 13.92 -1.85
C GLU A 139 -21.26 14.76 -3.07
N TYR A 140 -21.40 14.09 -4.22
CA TYR A 140 -22.01 14.66 -5.42
C TYR A 140 -23.55 14.43 -5.42
N PRO A 141 -24.39 15.38 -5.84
CA PRO A 141 -24.12 16.76 -6.27
C PRO A 141 -24.19 17.78 -5.12
N LYS A 142 -24.26 17.32 -3.88
CA LYS A 142 -24.51 18.12 -2.68
C LYS A 142 -23.40 19.13 -2.44
N GLU A 143 -22.15 18.68 -2.56
CA GLU A 143 -20.96 19.49 -2.30
C GLU A 143 -20.41 20.09 -3.60
N LYS A 144 -19.82 21.29 -3.45
CA LYS A 144 -19.17 21.98 -4.56
C LYS A 144 -17.78 21.39 -4.80
N TYR A 145 -17.51 20.93 -6.03
CA TYR A 145 -16.22 20.36 -6.45
C TYR A 145 -15.75 19.12 -5.66
N PRO A 146 -16.53 18.05 -5.57
CA PRO A 146 -16.01 16.78 -5.07
C PRO A 146 -14.83 16.31 -5.93
N ILE A 147 -13.96 15.47 -5.38
CA ILE A 147 -12.80 14.91 -6.12
C ILE A 147 -13.30 14.13 -7.33
N ASP A 148 -12.77 14.42 -8.50
CA ASP A 148 -13.08 13.71 -9.76
C ASP A 148 -12.23 12.47 -9.91
N VAL A 149 -10.92 12.60 -9.65
CA VAL A 149 -9.94 11.52 -9.76
C VAL A 149 -9.02 11.55 -8.55
N CYS A 150 -8.82 10.40 -7.94
CA CYS A 150 -7.83 10.22 -6.88
C CYS A 150 -6.84 9.13 -7.28
N LEU A 151 -5.57 9.51 -7.45
CA LEU A 151 -4.47 8.63 -7.77
C LEU A 151 -3.87 8.08 -6.49
N ALA A 152 -3.62 6.78 -6.43
CA ALA A 152 -3.10 6.19 -5.21
C ALA A 152 -2.19 4.99 -5.46
N THR A 153 -1.31 4.73 -4.48
CA THR A 153 -0.48 3.53 -4.37
C THR A 153 -0.83 2.78 -3.10
N ASN A 154 0.06 1.93 -2.58
CA ASN A 154 -0.12 1.13 -1.36
C ASN A 154 -0.62 1.91 -0.13
N MET A 155 -0.52 3.24 -0.11
CA MET A 155 -1.10 4.06 0.96
C MET A 155 -2.61 3.87 1.12
N ILE A 156 -3.33 3.45 0.05
CA ILE A 156 -4.74 3.08 0.19
C ILE A 156 -4.94 1.86 1.12
N SER A 157 -3.95 1.00 1.25
CA SER A 157 -4.03 -0.15 2.17
C SER A 157 -4.09 0.29 3.64
N VAL A 158 -3.60 1.49 3.95
CA VAL A 158 -3.52 2.04 5.31
C VAL A 158 -4.68 3.02 5.57
N GLY A 159 -5.81 2.51 6.05
CA GLY A 159 -6.78 3.33 6.77
C GLY A 159 -7.80 4.16 5.98
N VAL A 160 -7.79 4.17 4.64
CA VAL A 160 -8.83 4.89 3.88
C VAL A 160 -10.15 4.15 3.95
N ASP A 161 -11.07 4.64 4.76
CA ASP A 161 -12.44 4.12 4.87
C ASP A 161 -13.46 5.19 4.48
N ILE A 162 -13.75 5.26 3.19
CA ILE A 162 -14.71 6.21 2.60
C ILE A 162 -15.87 5.41 1.97
N PRO A 163 -16.95 5.18 2.71
CA PRO A 163 -18.03 4.27 2.30
C PRO A 163 -18.68 4.63 0.95
N ARG A 164 -18.71 5.93 0.60
CA ARG A 164 -19.37 6.38 -0.64
C ARG A 164 -18.67 5.93 -1.93
N LEU A 165 -17.37 5.57 -1.89
CA LEU A 165 -16.60 5.23 -3.08
C LEU A 165 -17.05 3.92 -3.71
N GLY A 166 -17.46 3.97 -4.97
CA GLY A 166 -17.96 2.82 -5.73
C GLY A 166 -17.18 2.48 -6.99
N LEU A 167 -16.24 3.34 -7.45
CA LEU A 167 -15.49 3.14 -8.69
C LEU A 167 -13.98 3.09 -8.45
N MET A 168 -13.34 2.02 -8.91
CA MET A 168 -11.89 1.89 -8.89
C MET A 168 -11.35 1.39 -10.23
N THR A 169 -10.24 1.94 -10.65
CA THR A 169 -9.43 1.44 -11.77
C THR A 169 -8.08 0.97 -11.22
N VAL A 170 -7.69 -0.26 -11.49
CA VAL A 170 -6.39 -0.83 -11.11
C VAL A 170 -5.50 -0.90 -12.35
N ILE A 171 -4.32 -0.29 -12.31
CA ILE A 171 -3.40 -0.24 -13.45
C ILE A 171 -2.38 -1.37 -13.34
N GLY A 172 -2.63 -2.44 -14.09
CA GLY A 172 -1.88 -3.69 -14.02
C GLY A 172 -2.19 -4.50 -12.76
N GLN A 173 -1.91 -5.79 -12.81
CA GLN A 173 -2.10 -6.69 -11.67
C GLN A 173 -1.10 -6.37 -10.55
N PRO A 174 -1.53 -6.17 -9.30
CA PRO A 174 -0.64 -6.10 -8.14
C PRO A 174 0.26 -7.32 -7.98
N LYS A 175 1.34 -7.18 -7.23
CA LYS A 175 2.33 -8.25 -7.08
C LYS A 175 1.76 -9.45 -6.34
N THR A 176 0.91 -9.21 -5.35
CA THR A 176 0.28 -10.24 -4.53
C THR A 176 -1.24 -10.13 -4.59
N THR A 177 -1.90 -11.27 -4.41
CA THR A 177 -3.37 -11.33 -4.31
C THR A 177 -3.87 -10.58 -3.08
N SER A 178 -3.13 -10.62 -1.97
CA SER A 178 -3.46 -9.87 -0.76
C SER A 178 -3.47 -8.36 -1.00
N GLU A 179 -2.50 -7.82 -1.73
CA GLU A 179 -2.46 -6.40 -2.13
C GLU A 179 -3.65 -6.03 -3.03
N TYR A 180 -3.97 -6.89 -4.00
CA TYR A 180 -5.13 -6.69 -4.87
C TYR A 180 -6.44 -6.65 -4.08
N ILE A 181 -6.65 -7.59 -3.15
CA ILE A 181 -7.82 -7.62 -2.27
C ILE A 181 -7.88 -6.36 -1.39
N GLN A 182 -6.77 -5.97 -0.76
CA GLN A 182 -6.70 -4.80 0.10
C GLN A 182 -7.02 -3.50 -0.65
N ALA A 183 -6.49 -3.33 -1.87
CA ALA A 183 -6.78 -2.17 -2.69
C ALA A 183 -8.26 -2.15 -3.11
N THR A 184 -8.74 -3.21 -3.73
CA THR A 184 -10.10 -3.26 -4.30
C THR A 184 -11.21 -3.27 -3.24
N SER A 185 -10.91 -3.71 -2.01
CA SER A 185 -11.85 -3.65 -0.89
C SER A 185 -12.16 -2.22 -0.41
N ARG A 186 -11.49 -1.21 -0.92
CA ARG A 186 -11.75 0.21 -0.56
C ARG A 186 -12.95 0.82 -1.27
N VAL A 187 -13.49 0.17 -2.28
CA VAL A 187 -14.71 0.60 -2.98
C VAL A 187 -15.84 -0.41 -2.80
N GLY A 188 -17.08 0.06 -2.96
CA GLY A 188 -18.26 -0.80 -2.82
C GLY A 188 -18.53 -1.26 -1.39
N ARG A 189 -18.29 -0.41 -0.40
CA ARG A 189 -18.61 -0.65 1.01
C ARG A 189 -20.02 -0.16 1.38
N SER A 190 -20.60 0.70 0.55
CA SER A 190 -21.94 1.24 0.74
C SER A 190 -23.00 0.28 0.25
N LYS A 191 -24.16 0.28 0.91
CA LYS A 191 -25.37 -0.42 0.42
C LYS A 191 -26.04 0.30 -0.77
N LYS A 192 -25.56 1.49 -1.17
CA LYS A 192 -26.15 2.32 -2.24
C LYS A 192 -25.92 1.78 -3.65
N GLY A 193 -25.00 0.85 -3.84
CA GLY A 193 -24.69 0.25 -5.15
C GLY A 193 -23.45 -0.65 -5.11
N PRO A 194 -23.24 -1.49 -6.13
CA PRO A 194 -22.08 -2.35 -6.22
C PRO A 194 -20.78 -1.54 -6.39
N GLY A 195 -19.69 -2.05 -5.82
CA GLY A 195 -18.37 -1.58 -6.17
C GLY A 195 -17.99 -2.02 -7.58
N LEU A 196 -17.49 -1.11 -8.41
CA LEU A 196 -17.00 -1.40 -9.75
C LEU A 196 -15.48 -1.33 -9.77
N VAL A 197 -14.82 -2.44 -10.08
CA VAL A 197 -13.36 -2.54 -10.15
C VAL A 197 -12.94 -2.89 -11.57
N PHE A 198 -12.28 -1.96 -12.25
CA PHE A 198 -11.75 -2.17 -13.60
C PHE A 198 -10.25 -2.38 -13.52
N THR A 199 -9.74 -3.56 -13.88
CA THR A 199 -8.31 -3.83 -13.97
C THR A 199 -7.85 -3.72 -15.41
N ILE A 200 -6.97 -2.75 -15.71
CA ILE A 200 -6.38 -2.54 -17.04
C ILE A 200 -5.07 -3.30 -17.10
N TYR A 201 -5.09 -4.46 -17.72
CA TYR A 201 -3.93 -5.32 -17.86
C TYR A 201 -2.97 -4.84 -18.95
N ASN A 202 -1.67 -4.89 -18.66
CA ASN A 202 -0.63 -4.54 -19.61
C ASN A 202 -0.26 -5.75 -20.48
N CYS A 203 -0.53 -5.66 -21.78
CA CYS A 203 -0.25 -6.73 -22.73
C CYS A 203 1.23 -7.15 -22.82
N SER A 204 2.15 -6.25 -22.45
CA SER A 204 3.59 -6.50 -22.47
C SER A 204 4.11 -7.18 -21.19
N LYS A 205 3.29 -7.27 -20.13
CA LYS A 205 3.69 -7.91 -18.87
C LYS A 205 3.14 -9.33 -18.80
N PRO A 206 4.00 -10.38 -18.71
CA PRO A 206 3.55 -11.78 -18.68
C PRO A 206 2.57 -12.07 -17.53
N ARG A 207 2.78 -11.47 -16.34
CA ARG A 207 1.88 -11.61 -15.21
C ARG A 207 0.48 -11.08 -15.52
N ASP A 208 0.37 -9.91 -16.09
CA ASP A 208 -0.91 -9.28 -16.43
C ASP A 208 -1.67 -10.13 -17.46
N ARG A 209 -0.95 -10.66 -18.47
CA ARG A 209 -1.52 -11.58 -19.46
C ARG A 209 -2.08 -12.82 -18.79
N SER A 210 -1.30 -13.50 -17.93
CA SER A 210 -1.74 -14.71 -17.23
C SER A 210 -2.97 -14.45 -16.37
N HIS A 211 -3.02 -13.35 -15.62
CA HIS A 211 -4.21 -12.99 -14.84
C HIS A 211 -5.43 -12.67 -15.69
N PHE A 212 -5.24 -12.08 -16.87
CA PHE A 212 -6.37 -11.84 -17.79
C PHE A 212 -6.88 -13.15 -18.39
N GLU A 213 -6.01 -14.04 -18.84
CA GLU A 213 -6.37 -15.35 -19.40
C GLU A 213 -7.15 -16.22 -18.40
N HIS A 214 -6.83 -16.13 -17.11
CA HIS A 214 -7.50 -16.86 -16.02
C HIS A 214 -8.45 -15.97 -15.20
N PHE A 215 -8.94 -14.86 -15.75
CA PHE A 215 -9.65 -13.81 -15.01
C PHE A 215 -10.86 -14.35 -14.22
N GLN A 216 -11.71 -15.15 -14.85
CA GLN A 216 -12.90 -15.69 -14.19
C GLN A 216 -12.55 -16.70 -13.09
N GLU A 217 -11.63 -17.61 -13.37
CA GLU A 217 -11.16 -18.59 -12.36
C GLU A 217 -10.50 -17.88 -11.16
N TYR A 218 -9.66 -16.89 -11.43
CA TYR A 218 -8.99 -16.13 -10.38
C TYR A 218 -9.98 -15.43 -9.46
N HIS A 219 -10.95 -14.70 -10.02
CA HIS A 219 -11.90 -13.94 -9.22
C HIS A 219 -12.94 -14.83 -8.51
N SER A 220 -13.31 -15.99 -9.07
CA SER A 220 -14.22 -16.92 -8.41
C SER A 220 -13.62 -17.56 -7.15
N LYS A 221 -12.29 -17.57 -7.02
CA LYS A 221 -11.55 -18.17 -5.90
C LYS A 221 -10.49 -17.23 -5.33
N ILE A 222 -10.72 -15.92 -5.38
CA ILE A 222 -9.69 -14.91 -5.10
C ILE A 222 -9.03 -15.09 -3.72
N TYR A 223 -9.79 -15.44 -2.68
CA TYR A 223 -9.26 -15.64 -1.33
C TYR A 223 -8.42 -16.91 -1.21
N SER A 224 -8.70 -17.95 -2.01
CA SER A 224 -7.88 -19.16 -2.05
C SER A 224 -6.56 -18.98 -2.81
N LYS A 225 -6.45 -17.91 -3.61
CA LYS A 225 -5.24 -17.55 -4.36
C LYS A 225 -4.29 -16.64 -3.58
N VAL A 226 -4.63 -16.31 -2.32
CA VAL A 226 -3.73 -15.53 -1.46
C VAL A 226 -2.47 -16.33 -1.20
N GLU A 227 -1.34 -15.76 -1.57
CA GLU A 227 -0.03 -16.39 -1.45
C GLU A 227 0.34 -16.54 0.03
N PRO A 228 0.84 -17.71 0.47
CA PRO A 228 1.36 -17.87 1.81
C PRO A 228 2.63 -17.01 1.96
N THR A 229 2.62 -16.12 2.94
CA THR A 229 3.81 -15.36 3.29
C THR A 229 4.75 -16.25 4.10
N SER A 230 5.93 -16.51 3.57
CA SER A 230 7.00 -17.14 4.32
C SER A 230 7.52 -16.13 5.35
N VAL A 231 7.42 -16.48 6.63
CA VAL A 231 8.01 -15.69 7.70
C VAL A 231 9.37 -16.32 8.04
N THR A 232 10.43 -15.69 7.57
CA THR A 232 11.83 -16.08 7.86
C THR A 232 12.48 -14.97 8.71
N PRO A 233 12.12 -14.89 10.02
CA PRO A 233 12.52 -13.76 10.87
C PRO A 233 14.02 -13.66 11.08
N PHE A 234 14.73 -14.76 10.90
CA PHE A 234 16.19 -14.84 11.08
C PHE A 234 16.97 -14.97 9.77
N SER A 235 16.33 -14.78 8.62
CA SER A 235 17.03 -14.69 7.33
C SER A 235 18.07 -13.55 7.32
N PRO A 236 19.13 -13.60 6.50
CA PRO A 236 20.18 -12.58 6.49
C PRO A 236 19.66 -11.14 6.37
N PRO A 237 18.72 -10.82 5.47
CA PRO A 237 18.17 -9.47 5.38
C PRO A 237 17.36 -9.04 6.62
N ALA A 238 16.64 -9.97 7.26
CA ALA A 238 15.86 -9.68 8.45
C ALA A 238 16.76 -9.41 9.66
N ARG A 239 17.79 -10.25 9.86
CA ARG A 239 18.80 -10.03 10.92
C ARG A 239 19.50 -8.68 10.76
N GLU A 240 19.97 -8.36 9.55
CA GLU A 240 20.69 -7.10 9.32
C GLU A 240 19.82 -5.88 9.62
N ARG A 241 18.52 -5.96 9.31
CA ARG A 241 17.58 -4.85 9.49
C ARG A 241 17.03 -4.71 10.91
N ALA A 242 16.81 -5.82 11.64
CA ALA A 242 15.99 -5.79 12.84
C ALA A 242 16.66 -6.34 14.10
N LEU A 243 17.66 -7.22 14.01
CA LEU A 243 18.20 -7.91 15.17
C LEU A 243 18.84 -6.95 16.19
N HIS A 244 19.51 -5.90 15.72
CA HIS A 244 20.08 -4.87 16.59
C HIS A 244 19.02 -4.06 17.34
N ALA A 245 17.86 -3.81 16.74
CA ALA A 245 16.77 -3.12 17.42
C ALA A 245 16.13 -3.97 18.51
N ILE A 246 16.02 -5.28 18.29
CA ILE A 246 15.59 -6.23 19.32
C ILE A 246 16.59 -6.25 20.47
N LEU A 247 17.90 -6.33 20.16
CA LEU A 247 18.96 -6.25 21.17
C LEU A 247 18.83 -4.99 22.03
N VAL A 248 18.72 -3.82 21.40
CA VAL A 248 18.57 -2.54 22.10
C VAL A 248 17.29 -2.50 22.93
N GLY A 249 16.16 -2.94 22.36
CA GLY A 249 14.88 -2.97 23.06
C GLY A 249 14.90 -3.85 24.31
N LEU A 250 15.49 -5.03 24.24
CA LEU A 250 15.63 -5.93 25.39
C LEU A 250 16.60 -5.37 26.46
N ILE A 251 17.72 -4.79 26.03
CA ILE A 251 18.64 -4.14 26.99
C ILE A 251 17.93 -3.00 27.74
N ARG A 252 17.22 -2.13 27.04
CA ARG A 252 16.46 -1.04 27.66
C ARG A 252 15.35 -1.54 28.60
N PHE A 253 14.77 -2.70 28.28
CA PHE A 253 13.72 -3.31 29.12
C PHE A 253 14.27 -3.92 30.39
N TYR A 254 15.42 -4.62 30.36
CA TYR A 254 15.97 -5.33 31.48
C TYR A 254 16.99 -4.54 32.29
N SER A 255 17.51 -3.41 31.80
CA SER A 255 18.49 -2.57 32.46
C SER A 255 17.91 -1.19 32.76
N GLU A 256 17.66 -0.86 34.00
CA GLU A 256 17.25 0.50 34.41
C GLU A 256 18.27 1.55 34.00
N GLN A 257 19.55 1.23 34.16
CA GLN A 257 20.68 2.10 33.83
C GLN A 257 20.72 2.44 32.35
N ASN A 258 20.32 1.50 31.48
CA ASN A 258 20.32 1.68 30.02
C ASN A 258 18.94 2.02 29.45
N ARG A 259 17.94 2.33 30.30
CA ARG A 259 16.58 2.64 29.83
C ARG A 259 16.53 3.88 28.91
N GLU A 260 17.19 4.94 29.33
CA GLU A 260 17.15 6.24 28.64
C GLU A 260 18.40 6.50 27.79
N LEU A 261 19.57 6.02 28.23
CA LEU A 261 20.84 6.26 27.57
C LEU A 261 21.61 4.96 27.30
N PRO A 262 22.34 4.88 26.16
CA PRO A 262 23.15 3.70 25.84
C PRO A 262 24.44 3.59 26.65
N THR A 263 24.78 4.60 27.44
CA THR A 263 25.95 4.64 28.32
C THR A 263 25.51 4.69 29.79
N PRO A 264 26.30 4.05 30.67
CA PRO A 264 27.47 3.20 30.40
C PRO A 264 27.10 1.93 29.62
N PHE A 265 28.10 1.25 29.03
CA PHE A 265 27.88 -0.01 28.33
C PHE A 265 27.19 -1.04 29.25
N PRO A 266 26.19 -1.80 28.76
CA PRO A 266 25.42 -2.73 29.56
C PRO A 266 26.31 -3.75 30.31
N THR A 267 25.89 -4.17 31.49
CA THR A 267 26.64 -5.16 32.29
C THR A 267 26.65 -6.53 31.61
N LYS A 268 27.67 -7.34 31.91
CA LYS A 268 27.79 -8.68 31.35
C LYS A 268 26.56 -9.55 31.65
N GLU A 269 25.95 -9.38 32.83
CA GLU A 269 24.75 -10.12 33.24
C GLU A 269 23.55 -9.78 32.36
N ILE A 270 23.32 -8.50 32.09
CA ILE A 270 22.23 -8.04 31.18
C ILE A 270 22.47 -8.53 29.75
N ILE A 271 23.71 -8.40 29.27
CA ILE A 271 24.07 -8.89 27.93
C ILE A 271 23.81 -10.38 27.81
N GLN A 272 24.22 -11.17 28.80
CA GLN A 272 24.04 -12.63 28.78
C GLN A 272 22.56 -12.98 28.82
N LYS A 273 21.77 -12.36 29.70
CA LYS A 273 20.33 -12.56 29.77
C LYS A 273 19.62 -12.26 28.42
N VAL A 274 19.99 -11.18 27.77
CA VAL A 274 19.42 -10.79 26.47
C VAL A 274 19.85 -11.76 25.36
N LYS A 275 21.10 -12.18 25.37
CA LYS A 275 21.60 -13.22 24.45
C LYS A 275 20.80 -14.51 24.61
N ASP A 276 20.62 -15.00 25.83
CA ASP A 276 19.91 -16.25 26.11
C ASP A 276 18.45 -16.20 25.58
N ILE A 277 17.75 -15.07 25.79
CA ILE A 277 16.39 -14.89 25.29
C ILE A 277 16.36 -14.94 23.76
N ILE A 278 17.26 -14.21 23.10
CA ILE A 278 17.32 -14.20 21.63
C ILE A 278 17.69 -15.58 21.10
N PHE A 279 18.68 -16.24 21.69
CA PHE A 279 19.15 -17.55 21.24
C PHE A 279 18.10 -18.64 21.41
N GLN A 280 17.41 -18.65 22.55
CA GLN A 280 16.28 -19.54 22.74
C GLN A 280 15.26 -19.36 21.62
N ARG A 281 14.89 -18.12 21.32
CA ARG A 281 13.92 -17.84 20.29
C ARG A 281 14.37 -18.21 18.87
N VAL A 282 15.64 -17.98 18.55
CA VAL A 282 16.21 -18.39 17.25
C VAL A 282 16.22 -19.90 17.12
N SER A 283 16.68 -20.64 18.16
CA SER A 283 16.74 -22.10 18.12
C SER A 283 15.36 -22.77 17.97
N GLU A 284 14.32 -22.17 18.56
CA GLU A 284 12.93 -22.67 18.43
C GLU A 284 12.36 -22.50 17.04
N ILE A 285 12.77 -21.47 16.29
CA ILE A 285 12.16 -21.08 15.02
C ILE A 285 13.04 -21.53 13.83
N ASP A 286 14.35 -21.32 13.92
CA ASP A 286 15.29 -21.55 12.82
C ASP A 286 16.70 -21.86 13.37
N ASN A 287 16.91 -23.11 13.74
CA ASN A 287 18.15 -23.53 14.34
C ASN A 287 19.36 -23.43 13.39
N GLU A 288 19.13 -23.48 12.06
CA GLU A 288 20.19 -23.37 11.06
C GLU A 288 20.80 -21.96 11.02
N GLU A 289 20.01 -20.94 11.33
CA GLU A 289 20.45 -19.54 11.36
C GLU A 289 20.99 -19.11 12.73
N MET A 290 20.97 -19.99 13.75
CA MET A 290 21.37 -19.65 15.12
C MET A 290 22.81 -19.15 15.21
N GLN A 291 23.78 -19.87 14.64
CA GLN A 291 25.18 -19.50 14.70
C GLN A 291 25.44 -18.10 14.09
N LYS A 292 24.82 -17.82 12.95
CA LYS A 292 24.95 -16.52 12.28
C LYS A 292 24.28 -15.39 13.04
N ALA A 293 23.18 -15.66 13.77
CA ALA A 293 22.53 -14.69 14.65
C ALA A 293 23.44 -14.34 15.85
N ILE A 294 24.09 -15.34 16.43
CA ILE A 294 25.07 -15.15 17.52
C ILE A 294 26.23 -14.25 17.05
N GLU A 295 26.87 -14.61 15.96
CA GLU A 295 27.99 -13.83 15.39
C GLU A 295 27.59 -12.36 15.10
N MET A 296 26.39 -12.15 14.59
CA MET A 296 25.90 -10.81 14.34
C MET A 296 25.68 -10.02 15.64
N LEU A 297 25.06 -10.63 16.66
CA LEU A 297 24.87 -9.98 17.97
C LEU A 297 26.19 -9.59 18.62
N GLU A 298 27.18 -10.47 18.58
CA GLU A 298 28.51 -10.20 19.13
C GLU A 298 29.18 -9.04 18.38
N ARG A 299 29.15 -9.05 17.08
CA ARG A 299 29.66 -7.93 16.26
C ARG A 299 28.97 -6.60 16.59
N ARG A 300 27.65 -6.60 16.82
CA ARG A 300 26.91 -5.40 17.21
C ARG A 300 27.25 -4.92 18.62
N LEU A 301 27.42 -5.82 19.56
CA LEU A 301 27.85 -5.48 20.94
C LEU A 301 29.28 -4.92 20.96
N GLU A 302 30.22 -5.52 20.23
CA GLU A 302 31.58 -5.00 20.09
C GLU A 302 31.59 -3.60 19.46
N GLN A 303 30.78 -3.37 18.44
CA GLN A 303 30.63 -2.06 17.81
C GLN A 303 30.07 -1.03 18.79
N TRP A 304 29.05 -1.39 19.59
CA TRP A 304 28.49 -0.53 20.64
C TRP A 304 29.55 -0.16 21.67
N GLN A 305 30.25 -1.15 22.21
CA GLN A 305 31.31 -0.94 23.22
C GLN A 305 32.46 -0.06 22.71
N ARG A 306 32.86 -0.26 21.45
CA ARG A 306 33.94 0.52 20.81
C ARG A 306 33.56 1.96 20.51
N ASN A 307 32.31 2.18 20.07
CA ASN A 307 31.88 3.49 19.60
C ASN A 307 31.38 4.43 20.69
N LEU A 308 31.07 3.91 21.89
CA LEU A 308 30.60 4.66 23.08
C LEU A 308 29.49 5.68 22.71
N PRO A 309 28.36 5.25 22.14
CA PRO A 309 27.28 6.16 21.80
C PRO A 309 26.70 6.81 23.07
N ILE A 310 26.30 8.10 22.96
CA ILE A 310 25.79 8.88 24.09
C ILE A 310 24.27 8.88 24.13
N ILE A 311 23.61 8.73 22.96
CA ILE A 311 22.14 8.72 22.82
C ILE A 311 21.70 7.51 22.00
N TYR A 312 20.47 7.02 22.22
CA TYR A 312 19.93 5.90 21.44
C TYR A 312 19.59 6.26 20.01
N GLY A 313 18.91 7.37 19.80
CA GLY A 313 18.48 7.77 18.49
C GLY A 313 18.35 9.28 18.35
N SER A 314 18.42 9.77 17.18
CA SER A 314 18.45 11.09 16.57
C SER A 314 19.85 11.63 16.34
N PHE A 315 20.04 12.29 15.20
CA PHE A 315 21.26 13.00 14.85
C PHE A 315 20.97 14.51 14.63
N THR A 316 19.94 15.02 15.29
CA THR A 316 19.65 16.45 15.25
C THR A 316 20.80 17.24 15.83
N GLN A 317 21.67 17.72 14.96
CA GLN A 317 22.63 18.84 15.15
C GLN A 317 23.55 18.82 16.37
N THR A 318 23.61 17.75 17.16
CA THR A 318 24.52 17.66 18.29
C THR A 318 25.73 16.79 17.93
N GLU A 319 26.89 17.14 18.45
CA GLU A 319 28.17 16.41 18.33
C GLU A 319 28.11 15.00 18.96
N ASN A 320 26.98 14.61 19.51
CA ASN A 320 26.75 13.37 20.21
C ASN A 320 26.54 12.22 19.24
N LEU A 321 27.36 11.19 19.30
CA LEU A 321 27.24 9.99 18.51
C LEU A 321 25.99 9.20 18.95
N PRO A 322 24.98 8.98 18.07
CA PRO A 322 23.86 8.12 18.38
C PRO A 322 24.21 6.65 18.19
N LEU A 323 23.52 5.75 18.91
CA LEU A 323 23.63 4.31 18.66
C LEU A 323 22.91 3.92 17.37
N MET A 324 21.78 4.58 17.07
CA MET A 324 21.00 4.37 15.87
C MET A 324 20.60 5.71 15.22
N TYR A 325 20.34 5.72 13.93
CA TYR A 325 19.80 6.84 13.18
C TYR A 325 18.55 6.42 12.38
N PRO A 326 17.61 7.34 12.09
CA PRO A 326 16.40 7.01 11.35
C PRO A 326 16.70 6.45 9.97
N ALA A 327 16.12 5.30 9.63
CA ALA A 327 16.26 4.70 8.31
C ALA A 327 15.68 5.64 7.24
N GLY A 328 16.31 5.66 6.06
CA GLY A 328 15.89 6.54 4.95
C GLY A 328 16.45 7.96 5.04
N THR A 329 17.11 8.34 6.14
CA THR A 329 17.85 9.60 6.23
C THR A 329 19.29 9.41 5.72
N ASN A 330 19.95 10.52 5.40
CA ASN A 330 21.35 10.50 4.98
C ASN A 330 22.21 11.23 6.03
N PRO A 331 22.58 10.55 7.13
CA PRO A 331 23.41 11.17 8.17
C PRO A 331 24.82 11.42 7.66
N PRO A 332 25.58 12.32 8.32
CA PRO A 332 27.00 12.52 8.03
C PRO A 332 27.80 11.22 8.08
N GLU A 333 28.87 11.11 7.30
CA GLU A 333 29.64 9.87 7.14
C GLU A 333 30.19 9.31 8.46
N HIS A 334 30.62 10.21 9.38
CA HIS A 334 31.10 9.80 10.71
C HIS A 334 30.02 9.15 11.59
N ILE A 335 28.74 9.45 11.38
CA ILE A 335 27.62 8.79 12.04
C ILE A 335 27.29 7.48 11.31
N LYS A 336 27.20 7.52 9.99
CA LYS A 336 26.88 6.38 9.14
C LYS A 336 27.82 5.19 9.33
N SER A 337 29.10 5.47 9.56
CA SER A 337 30.12 4.44 9.80
C SER A 337 30.10 3.85 11.24
N ARG A 338 29.45 4.51 12.20
CA ARG A 338 29.51 4.16 13.63
C ARG A 338 28.16 3.79 14.25
N ALA A 339 27.06 4.30 13.70
CA ALA A 339 25.72 4.05 14.18
C ALA A 339 24.94 3.09 13.26
N TRP A 340 23.83 2.55 13.72
CA TRP A 340 22.99 1.64 12.94
C TRP A 340 21.75 2.36 12.42
N ALA A 341 21.28 2.01 11.23
CA ALA A 341 19.97 2.46 10.77
C ALA A 341 18.88 1.78 11.60
N THR A 342 17.84 2.52 12.02
CA THR A 342 16.65 1.90 12.61
C THR A 342 15.98 0.96 11.61
N PRO A 343 15.21 -0.05 12.05
CA PRO A 343 14.40 -0.83 11.13
C PRO A 343 13.50 0.10 10.31
N ARG A 344 13.53 -0.07 8.99
CA ARG A 344 12.70 0.72 8.10
C ARG A 344 11.30 0.13 8.08
N SER A 345 10.26 0.94 8.28
CA SER A 345 8.91 0.56 7.90
C SER A 345 8.83 0.44 6.37
N GLU A 346 8.10 -0.53 5.85
CA GLU A 346 7.98 -0.76 4.39
C GLU A 346 7.36 0.41 3.62
N GLU A 347 6.84 1.41 4.31
CA GLU A 347 6.20 2.60 3.75
C GLU A 347 7.15 3.54 2.98
N HIS A 348 8.45 3.26 2.97
CA HIS A 348 9.46 4.14 2.37
C HIS A 348 10.33 3.48 1.28
N THR A 349 9.89 2.37 0.69
CA THR A 349 10.57 1.77 -0.47
C THR A 349 9.97 2.18 -1.80
#